data_45f16f712fef0dedcbb4d0334920968a
#
_entry.id   45f16f712fef0dedcbb4d0334920968a
#
_cell.length_a   1.000
_cell.length_b   1.000
_cell.length_c   1.000
_cell.angle_alpha   90.00
_cell.angle_beta   90.00
_cell.angle_gamma   90.00
#
_symmetry.space_group_name_H-M   'P 1'
#
loop_
_entity.id
_entity.type
_entity.pdbx_description
1 polymer ?
#
loop_
_entity_poly.entity_id
_entity_poly.type
_entity_poly.pdbx_seq_one_letter_code
_entity_poly.pdbx_strand_id
1 'polypeptide(L)'
;MEIRGIDVSAWQGKIDWKTVADYGMGFAILRITEAGNVIDSYFEQNFSECRKYNIPVGAYKYSYAMTVAEIQSEAKKVVEVLNGRKLQYPVWLDLEWNNQRSLGAEQIHKLAEAFEKIITAAGYKFGIYCNVDWYLNVICSHLKKYDFWIARYPASDNGTLQERLRPDFGVGWQYSSKAKIPGISGLVDRNVFYKDYNE
;
A
#
# COMPACT_ATOMS: atom_id res chain seq x y z
N MET A 1 7.67 -17.29 6.07
CA MET A 1 6.51 -17.69 5.19
C MET A 1 6.35 -16.61 4.13
N GLU A 2 5.99 -16.94 2.88
CA GLU A 2 5.69 -15.96 1.84
C GLU A 2 4.19 -15.94 1.58
N ILE A 3 3.59 -14.75 1.68
CA ILE A 3 2.16 -14.57 1.42
C ILE A 3 2.01 -13.71 0.18
N ARG A 4 1.32 -14.21 -0.83
CA ARG A 4 1.08 -13.51 -2.10
C ARG A 4 -0.26 -12.79 -2.09
N GLY A 5 -0.27 -11.56 -2.59
CA GLY A 5 -1.46 -10.73 -2.65
C GLY A 5 -1.44 -9.75 -3.81
N ILE A 6 -2.40 -8.85 -3.75
CA ILE A 6 -2.59 -7.78 -4.74
C ILE A 6 -2.78 -6.45 -4.02
N ASP A 7 -2.53 -5.37 -4.73
CA ASP A 7 -3.07 -4.07 -4.34
C ASP A 7 -3.94 -3.50 -5.47
N VAL A 8 -4.99 -2.82 -5.09
CA VAL A 8 -6.04 -2.38 -6.00
C VAL A 8 -6.61 -1.02 -5.63
N SER A 9 -7.19 -0.39 -6.64
CA SER A 9 -7.88 0.89 -6.54
C SER A 9 -9.06 0.93 -7.52
N ALA A 10 -9.64 2.09 -7.72
CA ALA A 10 -10.63 2.32 -8.77
C ALA A 10 -10.14 1.99 -10.19
N TRP A 11 -8.82 1.94 -10.41
CA TRP A 11 -8.24 1.57 -11.70
C TRP A 11 -8.59 0.15 -12.16
N GLN A 12 -8.79 -0.79 -11.23
CA GLN A 12 -9.18 -2.15 -11.54
C GLN A 12 -10.69 -2.29 -11.82
N GLY A 13 -11.49 -1.23 -11.55
CA GLY A 13 -12.93 -1.26 -11.71
C GLY A 13 -13.60 -2.31 -10.82
N LYS A 14 -14.67 -2.90 -11.32
CA LYS A 14 -15.39 -3.95 -10.59
C LYS A 14 -14.63 -5.26 -10.61
N ILE A 15 -14.31 -5.76 -9.43
CA ILE A 15 -13.57 -7.02 -9.21
C ILE A 15 -14.54 -8.11 -8.78
N ASP A 16 -14.39 -9.32 -9.34
CA ASP A 16 -15.04 -10.54 -8.84
C ASP A 16 -14.18 -11.14 -7.72
N TRP A 17 -14.42 -10.65 -6.51
CA TRP A 17 -13.66 -11.05 -5.32
C TRP A 17 -13.84 -12.52 -4.93
N LYS A 18 -14.95 -13.16 -5.35
CA LYS A 18 -15.10 -14.60 -5.17
C LYS A 18 -14.04 -15.34 -5.98
N THR A 19 -13.92 -15.01 -7.25
CA THR A 19 -12.92 -15.60 -8.14
C THR A 19 -11.49 -15.30 -7.67
N VAL A 20 -11.23 -14.08 -7.18
CA VAL A 20 -9.93 -13.70 -6.59
C VAL A 20 -9.59 -14.53 -5.35
N ALA A 21 -10.57 -14.77 -4.48
CA ALA A 21 -10.39 -15.62 -3.29
C ALA A 21 -10.13 -17.08 -3.68
N ASP A 22 -10.93 -17.62 -4.60
CA ASP A 22 -10.77 -19.00 -5.11
C ASP A 22 -9.42 -19.22 -5.82
N TYR A 23 -8.85 -18.16 -6.40
CA TYR A 23 -7.49 -18.17 -6.98
C TYR A 23 -6.38 -18.21 -5.92
N GLY A 24 -6.71 -18.01 -4.63
CA GLY A 24 -5.78 -18.16 -3.51
C GLY A 24 -4.99 -16.89 -3.18
N MET A 25 -5.59 -15.70 -3.34
CA MET A 25 -4.98 -14.45 -2.87
C MET A 25 -4.98 -14.40 -1.34
N GLY A 26 -3.78 -14.28 -0.76
CA GLY A 26 -3.58 -14.27 0.69
C GLY A 26 -3.87 -12.93 1.34
N PHE A 27 -3.91 -11.84 0.59
CA PHE A 27 -4.28 -10.49 1.06
C PHE A 27 -4.59 -9.53 -0.09
N ALA A 28 -5.24 -8.42 0.26
CA ALA A 28 -5.43 -7.27 -0.62
C ALA A 28 -5.09 -5.97 0.12
N ILE A 29 -4.33 -5.07 -0.52
CA ILE A 29 -4.10 -3.70 -0.03
C ILE A 29 -4.96 -2.75 -0.88
N LEU A 30 -5.85 -2.01 -0.24
CA LEU A 30 -6.86 -1.19 -0.91
C LEU A 30 -6.51 0.30 -0.86
N ARG A 31 -6.58 1.01 -1.99
CA ARG A 31 -6.47 2.47 -1.97
C ARG A 31 -7.65 3.08 -1.21
N ILE A 32 -7.37 3.92 -0.22
CA ILE A 32 -8.42 4.58 0.57
C ILE A 32 -8.93 5.84 -0.11
N THR A 33 -8.00 6.72 -0.54
CA THR A 33 -8.37 7.99 -1.15
C THR A 33 -7.52 8.29 -2.39
N GLU A 34 -8.12 9.05 -3.29
CA GLU A 34 -7.48 9.69 -4.43
C GLU A 34 -6.87 11.05 -4.05
N ALA A 35 -6.40 11.80 -5.06
CA ALA A 35 -5.97 13.19 -4.88
C ALA A 35 -7.10 14.02 -4.24
N GLY A 36 -6.71 15.04 -3.45
CA GLY A 36 -7.66 15.91 -2.76
C GLY A 36 -8.47 15.22 -1.66
N ASN A 37 -8.00 14.09 -1.15
CA ASN A 37 -8.68 13.29 -0.11
C ASN A 37 -10.08 12.78 -0.52
N VAL A 38 -10.35 12.68 -1.82
CA VAL A 38 -11.57 12.05 -2.32
C VAL A 38 -11.51 10.55 -2.06
N ILE A 39 -12.55 9.97 -1.50
CA ILE A 39 -12.61 8.52 -1.24
C ILE A 39 -12.54 7.78 -2.58
N ASP A 40 -11.68 6.75 -2.67
CA ASP A 40 -11.62 5.88 -3.84
C ASP A 40 -12.98 5.25 -4.10
N SER A 41 -13.48 5.42 -5.32
CA SER A 41 -14.87 5.07 -5.67
C SER A 41 -15.19 3.58 -5.52
N TYR A 42 -14.18 2.72 -5.44
CA TYR A 42 -14.33 1.28 -5.23
C TYR A 42 -13.92 0.81 -3.83
N PHE A 43 -13.42 1.71 -2.97
CA PHE A 43 -12.91 1.32 -1.63
C PHE A 43 -13.95 0.55 -0.83
N GLU A 44 -15.15 1.09 -0.70
CA GLU A 44 -16.24 0.48 0.10
C GLU A 44 -16.64 -0.90 -0.42
N GLN A 45 -16.78 -1.02 -1.73
CA GLN A 45 -17.11 -2.30 -2.36
C GLN A 45 -15.98 -3.31 -2.17
N ASN A 46 -14.74 -2.91 -2.46
CA ASN A 46 -13.57 -3.78 -2.33
C ASN A 46 -13.39 -4.25 -0.89
N PHE A 47 -13.52 -3.33 0.09
CA PHE A 47 -13.41 -3.68 1.50
C PHE A 47 -14.50 -4.67 1.93
N SER A 48 -15.75 -4.40 1.59
CA SER A 48 -16.89 -5.26 1.92
C SER A 48 -16.74 -6.67 1.31
N GLU A 49 -16.38 -6.76 0.04
CA GLU A 49 -16.23 -8.03 -0.65
C GLU A 49 -15.00 -8.83 -0.15
N CYS A 50 -13.86 -8.17 0.12
CA CYS A 50 -12.72 -8.84 0.76
C CYS A 50 -13.12 -9.48 2.10
N ARG A 51 -13.87 -8.73 2.92
CA ARG A 51 -14.38 -9.25 4.21
C ARG A 51 -15.30 -10.45 4.03
N LYS A 52 -16.21 -10.39 3.07
CA LYS A 52 -17.16 -11.47 2.75
C LYS A 52 -16.45 -12.77 2.35
N TYR A 53 -15.34 -12.68 1.63
CA TYR A 53 -14.58 -13.83 1.18
C TYR A 53 -13.33 -14.12 2.04
N ASN A 54 -13.24 -13.54 3.22
CA ASN A 54 -12.15 -13.76 4.19
C ASN A 54 -10.75 -13.46 3.63
N ILE A 55 -10.63 -12.49 2.72
CA ILE A 55 -9.35 -12.00 2.26
C ILE A 55 -8.84 -10.97 3.28
N PRO A 56 -7.66 -11.18 3.90
CA PRO A 56 -7.03 -10.20 4.78
C PRO A 56 -6.80 -8.87 4.07
N VAL A 57 -7.10 -7.75 4.74
CA VAL A 57 -7.06 -6.41 4.15
C VAL A 57 -6.03 -5.53 4.84
N GLY A 58 -5.29 -4.78 4.03
CA GLY A 58 -4.60 -3.56 4.39
C GLY A 58 -5.10 -2.39 3.55
N ALA A 59 -4.51 -1.23 3.75
CA ALA A 59 -4.91 -0.05 3.01
C ALA A 59 -3.71 0.82 2.64
N TYR A 60 -3.81 1.64 1.58
CA TYR A 60 -2.77 2.60 1.28
C TYR A 60 -3.32 3.99 0.96
N LYS A 61 -2.52 5.00 1.27
CA LYS A 61 -2.72 6.40 0.91
C LYS A 61 -1.57 6.88 0.05
N TYR A 62 -1.81 7.13 -1.22
CA TYR A 62 -0.88 7.85 -2.08
C TYR A 62 -0.83 9.32 -1.64
N SER A 63 0.32 9.76 -1.13
CA SER A 63 0.43 11.10 -0.55
C SER A 63 0.82 12.16 -1.58
N TYR A 64 0.10 13.28 -1.53
CA TYR A 64 0.42 14.50 -2.27
C TYR A 64 0.85 15.65 -1.33
N ALA A 65 1.00 15.38 -0.04
CA ALA A 65 1.28 16.40 0.97
C ALA A 65 2.69 16.97 0.83
N MET A 66 2.80 18.28 0.82
CA MET A 66 4.07 19.02 0.83
C MET A 66 4.38 19.60 2.21
N THR A 67 3.39 19.67 3.10
CA THR A 67 3.49 20.24 4.45
C THR A 67 2.97 19.26 5.50
N VAL A 68 3.39 19.49 6.76
CA VAL A 68 2.91 18.71 7.90
C VAL A 68 1.38 18.84 8.07
N ALA A 69 0.81 20.00 7.82
CA ALA A 69 -0.63 20.22 7.92
C ALA A 69 -1.40 19.38 6.86
N GLU A 70 -0.89 19.31 5.64
CA GLU A 70 -1.50 18.52 4.57
C GLU A 70 -1.43 17.02 4.88
N ILE A 71 -0.28 16.50 5.29
CA ILE A 71 -0.15 15.07 5.62
C ILE A 71 -1.01 14.67 6.82
N GLN A 72 -1.17 15.56 7.79
CA GLN A 72 -2.09 15.34 8.91
C GLN A 72 -3.55 15.31 8.45
N SER A 73 -3.92 16.15 7.47
CA SER A 73 -5.24 16.12 6.84
C SER A 73 -5.48 14.80 6.11
N GLU A 74 -4.48 14.31 5.35
CA GLU A 74 -4.53 13.01 4.69
C GLU A 74 -4.71 11.88 5.70
N ALA A 75 -3.91 11.85 6.77
CA ALA A 75 -3.99 10.83 7.81
C ALA A 75 -5.35 10.82 8.54
N LYS A 76 -5.88 11.99 8.90
CA LYS A 76 -7.21 12.13 9.51
C LYS A 76 -8.30 11.60 8.58
N LYS A 77 -8.21 11.89 7.29
CA LYS A 77 -9.16 11.37 6.30
C LYS A 77 -9.11 9.85 6.19
N VAL A 78 -7.92 9.27 6.23
CA VAL A 78 -7.75 7.80 6.27
C VAL A 78 -8.45 7.20 7.50
N VAL A 79 -8.23 7.77 8.69
CA VAL A 79 -8.87 7.30 9.92
C VAL A 79 -10.39 7.47 9.88
N GLU A 80 -10.88 8.59 9.36
CA GLU A 80 -12.31 8.85 9.14
C GLU A 80 -12.95 7.77 8.24
N VAL A 81 -12.32 7.49 7.10
CA VAL A 81 -12.84 6.49 6.14
C VAL A 81 -12.80 5.09 6.72
N LEU A 82 -11.73 4.74 7.42
CA LEU A 82 -11.63 3.43 8.08
C LEU A 82 -12.65 3.25 9.21
N ASN A 83 -12.99 4.32 9.92
CA ASN A 83 -14.06 4.34 10.94
C ASN A 83 -14.04 3.13 11.87
N GLY A 84 -12.89 2.78 12.44
CA GLY A 84 -12.72 1.64 13.35
C GLY A 84 -12.76 0.25 12.69
N ARG A 85 -12.80 0.15 11.37
CA ARG A 85 -12.74 -1.13 10.66
C ARG A 85 -11.42 -1.84 10.96
N LYS A 86 -11.49 -3.14 11.20
CA LYS A 86 -10.28 -3.95 11.44
C LYS A 86 -9.53 -4.21 10.14
N LEU A 87 -8.25 -3.92 10.16
CA LEU A 87 -7.28 -4.30 9.14
C LEU A 87 -6.31 -5.35 9.70
N GLN A 88 -5.97 -6.37 8.92
CA GLN A 88 -4.92 -7.32 9.26
C GLN A 88 -3.55 -6.73 8.89
N TYR A 89 -3.44 -6.18 7.69
CA TYR A 89 -2.24 -5.51 7.19
C TYR A 89 -2.21 -4.03 7.56
N PRO A 90 -1.03 -3.38 7.51
CA PRO A 90 -0.89 -1.96 7.85
C PRO A 90 -1.70 -1.01 6.95
N VAL A 91 -1.82 0.21 7.44
CA VAL A 91 -2.03 1.38 6.59
C VAL A 91 -0.66 1.82 6.07
N TRP A 92 -0.51 1.79 4.77
CA TRP A 92 0.72 2.14 4.07
C TRP A 92 0.69 3.59 3.62
N LEU A 93 1.67 4.38 4.05
CA LEU A 93 1.93 5.69 3.48
C LEU A 93 2.74 5.52 2.20
N ASP A 94 2.15 5.83 1.07
CA ASP A 94 2.77 5.72 -0.24
C ASP A 94 3.50 7.03 -0.57
N LEU A 95 4.84 6.94 -0.59
CA LEU A 95 5.78 8.02 -0.81
C LEU A 95 6.54 7.77 -2.13
N GLU A 96 6.02 8.30 -3.21
CA GLU A 96 6.67 8.18 -4.53
C GLU A 96 6.39 9.38 -5.46
N TRP A 97 5.59 10.34 -5.00
CA TRP A 97 5.28 11.51 -5.80
C TRP A 97 6.52 12.39 -6.01
N ASN A 98 6.89 12.57 -7.28
CA ASN A 98 8.16 13.18 -7.63
C ASN A 98 8.33 14.61 -7.09
N ASN A 99 7.23 15.37 -6.92
CA ASN A 99 7.31 16.72 -6.37
C ASN A 99 7.76 16.72 -4.89
N GLN A 100 7.40 15.69 -4.12
CA GLN A 100 7.86 15.57 -2.72
C GLN A 100 9.36 15.38 -2.61
N ARG A 101 10.02 14.88 -3.65
CA ARG A 101 11.47 14.67 -3.66
C ARG A 101 12.24 15.98 -3.41
N SER A 102 11.70 17.11 -3.85
CA SER A 102 12.30 18.43 -3.63
C SER A 102 12.29 18.91 -2.17
N LEU A 103 11.50 18.27 -1.31
CA LEU A 103 11.42 18.61 0.12
C LEU A 103 12.68 18.20 0.91
N GLY A 104 13.43 17.23 0.39
CA GLY A 104 14.57 16.64 1.08
C GLY A 104 14.19 15.66 2.20
N ALA A 105 15.15 14.84 2.59
CA ALA A 105 14.93 13.71 3.49
C ALA A 105 14.38 14.09 4.87
N GLU A 106 14.79 15.24 5.42
CA GLU A 106 14.32 15.72 6.74
C GLU A 106 12.84 16.09 6.73
N GLN A 107 12.37 16.76 5.69
CA GLN A 107 10.96 17.14 5.60
C GLN A 107 10.09 15.91 5.33
N ILE A 108 10.54 14.99 4.47
CA ILE A 108 9.85 13.71 4.25
C ILE A 108 9.74 12.90 5.54
N HIS A 109 10.81 12.93 6.38
CA HIS A 109 10.77 12.31 7.70
C HIS A 109 9.66 12.91 8.57
N LYS A 110 9.57 14.25 8.65
CA LYS A 110 8.51 14.94 9.42
C LYS A 110 7.11 14.60 8.91
N LEU A 111 6.93 14.50 7.60
CA LEU A 111 5.66 14.09 7.01
C LEU A 111 5.30 12.67 7.44
N ALA A 112 6.21 11.71 7.27
CA ALA A 112 5.95 10.32 7.60
C ALA A 112 5.65 10.11 9.09
N GLU A 113 6.38 10.76 10.00
CA GLU A 113 6.11 10.68 11.45
C GLU A 113 4.78 11.33 11.83
N ALA A 114 4.42 12.45 11.19
CA ALA A 114 3.13 13.09 11.45
C ALA A 114 1.94 12.22 10.99
N PHE A 115 2.08 11.51 9.89
CA PHE A 115 1.10 10.54 9.41
C PHE A 115 1.02 9.33 10.36
N GLU A 116 2.17 8.72 10.64
CA GLU A 116 2.29 7.55 11.52
C GLU A 116 1.62 7.79 12.88
N LYS A 117 1.90 8.93 13.51
CA LYS A 117 1.35 9.29 14.82
C LYS A 117 -0.19 9.26 14.84
N ILE A 118 -0.85 9.70 13.77
CA ILE A 118 -2.31 9.72 13.68
C ILE A 118 -2.86 8.31 13.44
N ILE A 119 -2.21 7.54 12.55
CA ILE A 119 -2.62 6.19 12.19
C ILE A 119 -2.49 5.24 13.37
N THR A 120 -1.36 5.29 14.09
CA THR A 120 -1.12 4.42 15.25
C THR A 120 -1.96 4.80 16.45
N ALA A 121 -2.20 6.11 16.67
CA ALA A 121 -3.13 6.58 17.70
C ALA A 121 -4.58 6.09 17.47
N ALA A 122 -4.96 5.83 16.22
CA ALA A 122 -6.24 5.24 15.86
C ALA A 122 -6.24 3.69 15.94
N GLY A 123 -5.13 3.08 16.37
CA GLY A 123 -5.01 1.63 16.57
C GLY A 123 -4.62 0.83 15.32
N TYR A 124 -4.20 1.47 14.24
CA TYR A 124 -3.75 0.77 13.04
C TYR A 124 -2.25 0.55 13.02
N LYS A 125 -1.82 -0.57 12.44
CA LYS A 125 -0.42 -0.81 12.08
C LYS A 125 -0.04 0.18 10.98
N PHE A 126 1.20 0.66 11.01
CA PHE A 126 1.74 1.60 10.03
C PHE A 126 2.91 1.01 9.25
N GLY A 127 3.02 1.35 7.99
CA GLY A 127 4.17 1.06 7.14
C GLY A 127 4.33 2.10 6.04
N ILE A 128 5.45 2.06 5.34
CA ILE A 128 5.78 2.96 4.23
C ILE A 128 5.91 2.14 2.95
N TYR A 129 5.22 2.58 1.89
CA TYR A 129 5.47 2.08 0.54
C TYR A 129 6.31 3.10 -0.22
N CYS A 130 7.28 2.59 -0.96
CA CYS A 130 8.04 3.35 -1.95
C CYS A 130 8.77 2.40 -2.91
N ASN A 131 9.33 2.94 -3.99
CA ASN A 131 10.22 2.17 -4.85
C ASN A 131 11.66 2.14 -4.32
N VAL A 132 12.52 1.30 -4.93
CA VAL A 132 13.93 1.14 -4.53
C VAL A 132 14.70 2.45 -4.55
N ASP A 133 14.50 3.30 -5.56
CA ASP A 133 15.21 4.58 -5.67
C ASP A 133 14.84 5.51 -4.49
N TRP A 134 13.56 5.60 -4.14
CA TRP A 134 13.13 6.36 -2.97
C TRP A 134 13.72 5.82 -1.67
N TYR A 135 13.70 4.51 -1.48
CA TYR A 135 14.24 3.89 -0.27
C TYR A 135 15.73 4.17 -0.09
N LEU A 136 16.51 4.15 -1.18
CA LEU A 136 17.96 4.33 -1.12
C LEU A 136 18.37 5.80 -1.08
N ASN A 137 17.67 6.69 -1.80
CA ASN A 137 18.15 8.03 -2.11
C ASN A 137 17.31 9.16 -1.49
N VAL A 138 16.09 8.88 -1.00
CA VAL A 138 15.16 9.90 -0.50
C VAL A 138 14.79 9.66 0.96
N ILE A 139 14.55 8.41 1.34
CA ILE A 139 14.15 8.03 2.70
C ILE A 139 15.36 8.11 3.63
N CYS A 140 15.25 8.90 4.71
CA CYS A 140 16.31 8.99 5.70
C CYS A 140 16.41 7.71 6.57
N SER A 141 17.57 7.51 7.21
CA SER A 141 17.83 6.34 8.06
C SER A 141 16.87 6.21 9.25
N HIS A 142 16.37 7.31 9.78
CA HIS A 142 15.44 7.33 10.92
C HIS A 142 14.08 6.67 10.59
N LEU A 143 13.64 6.71 9.33
CA LEU A 143 12.41 6.05 8.89
C LEU A 143 12.59 4.54 8.68
N LYS A 144 13.85 4.05 8.54
CA LYS A 144 14.12 2.63 8.29
C LYS A 144 13.81 1.71 9.49
N LYS A 145 13.37 2.27 10.60
CA LYS A 145 12.78 1.54 11.74
C LYS A 145 11.36 0.99 11.46
N TYR A 146 10.65 1.55 10.47
CA TYR A 146 9.30 1.13 10.11
C TYR A 146 9.32 -0.03 9.12
N ASP A 147 8.19 -0.70 8.97
CA ASP A 147 7.98 -1.69 7.93
C ASP A 147 7.93 -1.01 6.56
N PHE A 148 8.66 -1.56 5.58
CA PHE A 148 8.64 -1.07 4.20
C PHE A 148 8.07 -2.10 3.25
N TRP A 149 7.19 -1.64 2.38
CA TRP A 149 6.71 -2.33 1.20
C TRP A 149 7.35 -1.70 -0.03
N ILE A 150 8.20 -2.47 -0.72
CA ILE A 150 9.10 -1.94 -1.76
C ILE A 150 8.62 -2.32 -3.15
N ALA A 151 8.48 -1.34 -4.04
CA ALA A 151 8.25 -1.59 -5.46
C ALA A 151 9.58 -1.77 -6.20
N ARG A 152 9.68 -2.87 -6.95
CA ARG A 152 10.75 -3.11 -7.91
C ARG A 152 10.27 -4.04 -9.01
N TYR A 153 10.22 -3.53 -10.23
CA TYR A 153 9.71 -4.26 -11.40
C TYR A 153 10.83 -4.65 -12.35
N PRO A 154 10.68 -5.74 -13.12
CA PRO A 154 11.57 -6.03 -14.23
C PRO A 154 11.36 -5.02 -15.37
N ALA A 155 12.40 -4.78 -16.17
CA ALA A 155 12.31 -3.91 -17.34
C ALA A 155 11.24 -4.39 -18.35
N SER A 156 11.07 -5.73 -18.46
CA SER A 156 9.99 -6.36 -19.22
C SER A 156 9.04 -7.03 -18.25
N ASP A 157 8.17 -6.22 -17.62
CA ASP A 157 7.18 -6.72 -16.68
C ASP A 157 6.07 -7.48 -17.42
N ASN A 158 5.91 -8.74 -17.09
CA ASN A 158 4.90 -9.66 -17.61
C ASN A 158 4.01 -10.28 -16.54
N GLY A 159 4.02 -9.72 -15.33
CA GLY A 159 3.21 -10.20 -14.21
C GLY A 159 3.84 -11.33 -13.39
N THR A 160 5.04 -11.83 -13.77
CA THR A 160 5.69 -12.93 -13.08
C THR A 160 6.76 -12.45 -12.11
N LEU A 161 6.86 -13.13 -10.97
CA LEU A 161 7.89 -12.86 -9.97
C LEU A 161 9.26 -13.31 -10.49
N GLN A 162 10.23 -12.39 -10.47
CA GLN A 162 11.63 -12.65 -10.88
C GLN A 162 12.55 -12.51 -9.67
N GLU A 163 12.85 -13.61 -8.99
CA GLU A 163 13.62 -13.66 -7.73
C GLU A 163 14.91 -12.85 -7.73
N ARG A 164 15.61 -12.76 -8.86
CA ARG A 164 16.84 -11.96 -9.00
C ARG A 164 16.65 -10.46 -8.74
N LEU A 165 15.40 -9.99 -8.74
CA LEU A 165 15.06 -8.58 -8.50
C LEU A 165 14.53 -8.34 -7.08
N ARG A 166 14.41 -9.38 -6.27
CA ARG A 166 13.94 -9.25 -4.89
C ARG A 166 14.82 -8.27 -4.12
N PRO A 167 14.23 -7.22 -3.52
CA PRO A 167 14.98 -6.36 -2.60
C PRO A 167 15.44 -7.16 -1.36
N ASP A 168 16.63 -6.87 -0.87
CA ASP A 168 17.18 -7.42 0.38
C ASP A 168 16.77 -6.61 1.63
N PHE A 169 15.81 -5.73 1.47
CA PHE A 169 15.23 -4.88 2.50
C PHE A 169 13.70 -4.78 2.34
N GLY A 170 13.06 -4.33 3.42
CA GLY A 170 11.59 -4.27 3.50
C GLY A 170 10.96 -5.58 3.95
N VAL A 171 9.68 -5.55 4.23
CA VAL A 171 8.86 -6.69 4.68
C VAL A 171 7.94 -7.21 3.59
N GLY A 172 7.84 -6.49 2.49
CA GLY A 172 7.03 -6.82 1.33
C GLY A 172 7.61 -6.25 0.04
N TRP A 173 7.31 -6.89 -1.05
CA TRP A 173 7.76 -6.54 -2.38
C TRP A 173 6.58 -6.52 -3.36
N GLN A 174 6.34 -5.36 -3.99
CA GLN A 174 5.49 -5.24 -5.16
C GLN A 174 6.37 -5.52 -6.40
N TYR A 175 6.19 -6.70 -6.98
CA TYR A 175 7.11 -7.22 -7.99
C TYR A 175 6.64 -7.05 -9.44
N SER A 176 5.40 -6.65 -9.62
CA SER A 176 4.82 -6.41 -10.94
C SER A 176 3.65 -5.43 -10.85
N SER A 177 3.50 -4.61 -11.88
CA SER A 177 2.30 -3.78 -12.12
C SER A 177 1.49 -4.25 -13.35
N LYS A 178 1.81 -5.43 -13.89
CA LYS A 178 1.23 -5.91 -15.16
C LYS A 178 0.72 -7.34 -15.10
N ALA A 179 0.36 -7.81 -13.91
CA ALA A 179 -0.17 -9.14 -13.77
C ALA A 179 -1.63 -9.23 -14.25
N LYS A 180 -1.99 -10.41 -14.68
CA LYS A 180 -3.39 -10.79 -14.96
C LYS A 180 -3.78 -11.91 -14.00
N ILE A 181 -4.87 -11.73 -13.28
CA ILE A 181 -5.41 -12.76 -12.40
C ILE A 181 -6.91 -12.95 -12.67
N PRO A 182 -7.44 -14.15 -12.46
CA PRO A 182 -8.87 -14.40 -12.56
C PRO A 182 -9.65 -13.47 -11.61
N GLY A 183 -10.78 -12.94 -12.08
CA GLY A 183 -11.64 -12.03 -11.32
C GLY A 183 -11.35 -10.54 -11.53
N ILE A 184 -10.24 -10.19 -12.21
CA ILE A 184 -9.90 -8.80 -12.56
C ILE A 184 -9.75 -8.68 -14.07
N SER A 185 -10.50 -7.78 -14.68
CA SER A 185 -10.55 -7.63 -16.15
C SER A 185 -9.31 -6.95 -16.74
N GLY A 186 -8.61 -6.15 -15.96
CA GLY A 186 -7.42 -5.39 -16.35
C GLY A 186 -6.10 -5.96 -15.80
N LEU A 187 -5.10 -5.11 -15.78
CA LEU A 187 -3.83 -5.39 -15.10
C LEU A 187 -3.95 -5.07 -13.61
N VAL A 188 -3.19 -5.80 -12.81
CA VAL A 188 -3.18 -5.63 -11.36
C VAL A 188 -1.75 -5.77 -10.81
N ASP A 189 -1.49 -5.03 -9.74
CA ASP A 189 -0.23 -5.08 -9.02
C ASP A 189 -0.14 -6.35 -8.18
N ARG A 190 1.03 -7.00 -8.20
CA ARG A 190 1.31 -8.24 -7.50
C ARG A 190 2.37 -8.07 -6.44
N ASN A 191 2.08 -8.66 -5.31
CA ASN A 191 2.88 -8.50 -4.10
C ASN A 191 3.24 -9.84 -3.47
N VAL A 192 4.35 -9.85 -2.75
CA VAL A 192 4.72 -10.89 -1.80
C VAL A 192 5.16 -10.24 -0.50
N PHE A 193 4.60 -10.69 0.63
CA PHE A 193 5.02 -10.26 1.96
C PHE A 193 5.70 -11.41 2.69
N TYR A 194 6.75 -11.07 3.45
CA TYR A 194 7.57 -12.00 4.23
C TYR A 194 7.22 -11.99 5.71
N LYS A 195 6.57 -10.91 6.15
CA LYS A 195 6.03 -10.73 7.50
C LYS A 195 4.56 -11.13 7.50
N ASP A 196 4.19 -12.01 8.43
CA ASP A 196 2.79 -12.32 8.69
C ASP A 196 2.17 -11.24 9.58
N TYR A 197 1.05 -10.71 9.16
CA TYR A 197 0.29 -9.70 9.91
C TYR A 197 -1.01 -10.26 10.48
N ASN A 198 -1.30 -11.55 10.25
CA ASN A 198 -2.53 -12.21 10.70
C ASN A 198 -2.44 -12.72 12.15
N GLU A 199 -1.29 -12.55 12.81
CA GLU A 199 -1.08 -12.89 14.22
C GLU A 199 -1.57 -11.80 15.18
#